data_d9eaeef9faa014844b292391f8863d4e
#
_entry.id   d9eaeef9faa014844b292391f8863d4e
#
_cell.length_a   1.000
_cell.length_b   1.000
_cell.length_c   1.000
_cell.angle_alpha   90.00
_cell.angle_beta   90.00
_cell.angle_gamma   90.00
#
_symmetry.space_group_name_H-M   'P 1'
#
loop_
_entity.id
_entity.type
_entity.pdbx_description
1 polymer ?
#
loop_
_entity_poly.entity_id
_entity_poly.type
_entity_poly.pdbx_seq_one_letter_code
_entity_poly.pdbx_strand_id
1 'polypeptide(L)' 'MALVFENLSRYQIDALPRDRTVFLIPVAGLEDHGPHLPVGLDLREAVHQAYRVATRLESIPTDPGWVGVILPPSPI' A
#
# COMPACT_ATOMS: atom_id res chain seq x y z
N MET A 1 8.50 6.48 -5.99
CA MET A 1 7.30 6.95 -5.28
C MET A 1 6.20 5.89 -5.37
N ALA A 2 5.58 5.56 -4.25
CA ALA A 2 4.52 4.57 -4.24
C ALA A 2 3.26 5.08 -4.96
N LEU A 3 2.64 4.23 -5.75
CA LEU A 3 1.38 4.53 -6.41
C LEU A 3 0.22 4.10 -5.52
N VAL A 4 -0.85 4.87 -5.53
CA VAL A 4 -2.08 4.58 -4.80
C VAL A 4 -3.15 4.18 -5.80
N PHE A 5 -3.63 2.95 -5.70
CA PHE A 5 -4.45 2.31 -6.74
C PHE A 5 -5.69 3.13 -7.09
N GLU A 6 -6.43 3.61 -6.09
CA GLU A 6 -7.68 4.36 -6.33
C GLU A 6 -7.45 5.72 -6.99
N ASN A 7 -6.20 6.17 -7.04
CA ASN A 7 -5.85 7.42 -7.73
C ASN A 7 -5.39 7.18 -9.16
N LEU A 8 -5.33 5.93 -9.61
CA LEU A 8 -4.90 5.59 -10.96
C LEU A 8 -6.11 5.51 -11.90
N SER A 9 -5.93 6.00 -13.12
CA SER A 9 -6.91 5.81 -14.17
C SER A 9 -6.79 4.39 -14.73
N ARG A 10 -7.80 3.96 -15.46
CA ARG A 10 -7.76 2.67 -16.16
C ARG A 10 -6.53 2.55 -17.07
N TYR A 11 -6.19 3.62 -17.79
CA TYR A 11 -5.02 3.62 -18.66
C TYR A 11 -3.73 3.44 -17.89
N GLN A 12 -3.63 4.07 -16.73
CA GLN A 12 -2.45 3.92 -15.89
C GLN A 12 -2.33 2.51 -15.32
N ILE A 13 -3.46 1.91 -14.92
CA ILE A 13 -3.48 0.54 -14.43
C ILE A 13 -3.05 -0.43 -15.53
N ASP A 14 -3.58 -0.26 -16.75
CA ASP A 14 -3.25 -1.12 -17.89
C ASP A 14 -1.77 -0.99 -18.28
N ALA A 15 -1.15 0.15 -18.00
CA ALA A 15 0.24 0.40 -18.32
C ALA A 15 1.22 -0.12 -17.26
N LEU A 16 0.73 -0.63 -16.13
CA LEU A 16 1.62 -1.17 -15.09
C LEU A 16 2.37 -2.39 -15.61
N PRO A 17 3.69 -2.47 -15.34
CA PRO A 17 4.47 -3.62 -15.79
C PRO A 17 4.07 -4.88 -15.02
N ARG A 18 3.64 -5.91 -15.75
CA ARG A 18 3.09 -7.12 -15.13
C ARG A 18 4.13 -7.97 -14.42
N ASP A 19 5.37 -7.89 -14.86
CA ASP A 19 6.46 -8.72 -14.33
C ASP A 19 7.16 -8.13 -13.12
N ARG A 20 6.86 -6.87 -12.76
CA ARG A 20 7.55 -6.21 -11.65
C ARG A 20 6.65 -5.26 -10.86
N THR A 21 5.34 -5.42 -10.94
CA THR A 21 4.39 -4.67 -10.12
C THR A 21 3.98 -5.51 -8.91
N VAL A 22 4.11 -4.94 -7.74
CA VAL A 22 3.71 -5.58 -6.48
C VAL A 22 2.54 -4.78 -5.90
N PHE A 23 1.43 -5.45 -5.66
CA PHE A 23 0.27 -4.86 -5.02
C PHE A 23 0.33 -5.11 -3.53
N LEU A 24 0.20 -4.04 -2.76
CA LEU A 24 0.26 -4.09 -1.30
C LEU A 24 -1.14 -3.79 -0.75
N ILE A 25 -1.67 -4.72 0.02
CA ILE A 25 -3.01 -4.59 0.60
C ILE A 25 -2.86 -4.37 2.11
N PRO A 26 -3.11 -3.14 2.61
CA PRO A 26 -3.10 -2.92 4.05
C PRO A 26 -4.34 -3.59 4.68
N VAL A 27 -4.13 -4.49 5.60
CA VAL A 27 -5.21 -5.24 6.25
C VAL A 27 -4.99 -5.21 7.75
N ALA A 28 -6.03 -4.86 8.51
CA ALA A 28 -5.97 -4.88 9.97
C ALA A 28 -7.38 -4.88 10.56
N GLY A 29 -7.50 -5.32 11.80
CA GLY A 29 -8.76 -5.25 12.52
C GLY A 29 -9.06 -3.86 13.04
N LEU A 30 -10.32 -3.62 13.34
CA LEU A 30 -10.76 -2.45 14.07
C LEU A 30 -10.92 -2.88 15.53
N GLU A 31 -10.12 -2.31 16.43
CA GLU A 31 -10.06 -2.75 17.81
C GLU A 31 -10.06 -1.58 18.77
N ASP A 32 -10.53 -1.81 20.00
CA ASP A 32 -10.49 -0.85 21.07
C ASP A 32 -9.06 -0.76 21.63
N HIS A 33 -8.52 0.44 21.67
CA HIS A 33 -7.20 0.73 22.26
C HIS A 33 -7.33 1.73 23.40
N GLY A 34 -8.44 1.70 24.12
CA GLY A 34 -8.71 2.62 25.21
C GLY A 34 -9.58 3.79 24.79
N PRO A 35 -10.08 4.58 25.77
CA PRO A 35 -11.09 5.60 25.49
C PRO A 35 -10.58 6.80 24.67
N HIS A 36 -9.28 6.95 24.52
CA HIS A 36 -8.69 8.12 23.85
C HIS A 36 -8.00 7.81 22.52
N LEU A 37 -7.99 6.55 22.08
CA LEU A 37 -7.40 6.17 20.80
C LEU A 37 -8.48 5.69 19.84
N PRO A 38 -8.32 5.95 18.53
CA PRO A 38 -9.31 5.52 17.55
C PRO A 38 -9.27 4.01 17.34
N VAL A 39 -10.42 3.41 17.06
CA VAL A 39 -10.52 1.97 16.77
C VAL A 39 -9.83 1.60 15.46
N GLY A 40 -9.57 2.56 14.58
CA GLY A 40 -8.87 2.34 13.33
C GLY A 40 -7.36 2.50 13.40
N LEU A 41 -6.77 2.51 14.61
CA LEU A 41 -5.34 2.73 14.79
C LEU A 41 -4.50 1.71 14.02
N ASP A 42 -4.82 0.43 14.16
CA ASP A 42 -4.05 -0.64 13.51
C ASP A 42 -4.15 -0.56 12.00
N LEU A 43 -5.32 -0.18 11.47
CA LEU A 43 -5.53 -0.03 10.03
C LEU A 43 -4.68 1.13 9.48
N ARG A 44 -4.61 2.24 10.20
CA ARG A 44 -3.76 3.38 9.85
C ARG A 44 -2.29 2.98 9.86
N GLU A 45 -1.88 2.19 10.86
CA GLU A 45 -0.52 1.68 10.92
C GLU A 45 -0.21 0.76 9.74
N ALA A 46 -1.16 -0.11 9.37
CA ALA A 46 -0.99 -0.99 8.21
C ALA A 46 -0.79 -0.19 6.93
N VAL A 47 -1.55 0.89 6.73
CA VAL A 47 -1.40 1.79 5.58
C VAL A 47 -0.01 2.43 5.59
N HIS A 48 0.42 2.93 6.76
CA HIS A 48 1.75 3.54 6.90
C HIS A 48 2.85 2.54 6.55
N GLN A 49 2.74 1.30 7.05
CA GLN A 49 3.71 0.25 6.74
C GLN A 49 3.71 -0.10 5.24
N ALA A 50 2.55 -0.09 4.57
CA ALA A 50 2.48 -0.33 3.15
C ALA A 50 3.29 0.70 2.36
N TYR A 51 3.21 1.98 2.73
CA TYR A 51 4.02 3.03 2.11
C TYR A 51 5.51 2.80 2.33
N ARG A 52 5.90 2.39 3.54
CA ARG A 52 7.30 2.11 3.83
C ARG A 52 7.82 0.91 3.04
N VAL A 53 7.02 -0.13 2.93
CA VAL A 53 7.38 -1.32 2.15
C VAL A 53 7.52 -0.95 0.67
N ALA A 54 6.58 -0.19 0.12
CA ALA A 54 6.64 0.25 -1.27
C ALA A 54 7.90 1.07 -1.56
N THR A 55 8.25 1.99 -0.67
CA THR A 55 9.45 2.80 -0.80
C THR A 55 10.71 1.93 -0.80
N ARG A 56 10.78 0.95 0.10
CA ARG A 56 11.92 0.02 0.17
C ARG A 56 12.01 -0.85 -1.07
N LEU A 57 10.88 -1.34 -1.56
CA LEU A 57 10.80 -2.14 -2.77
C LEU A 57 11.36 -1.38 -3.96
N GLU A 58 10.95 -0.13 -4.12
CA GLU A 58 11.37 0.72 -5.23
C GLU A 58 12.83 1.15 -5.12
N SER A 59 13.43 1.04 -3.95
CA SER A 59 14.83 1.37 -3.73
C SER A 59 15.79 0.21 -4.05
N ILE A 60 15.27 -0.98 -4.32
CA ILE A 60 16.11 -2.13 -4.70
C ILE A 60 16.76 -1.83 -6.05
N PRO A 61 18.12 -1.93 -6.15
CA PRO A 61 18.84 -1.52 -7.36
C PRO A 61 18.72 -2.55 -8.48
N THR A 62 17.55 -2.59 -9.11
CA THR A 62 17.30 -3.42 -10.30
C THR A 62 16.92 -2.52 -11.48
N ASP A 63 17.18 -3.00 -12.70
CA ASP A 63 16.85 -2.27 -13.93
C ASP A 63 16.19 -3.23 -14.92
N PRO A 64 14.91 -3.02 -15.24
CA PRO A 64 14.01 -2.02 -14.66
C PRO A 64 13.66 -2.35 -13.21
N GLY A 65 13.30 -1.31 -12.46
CA GLY A 65 12.99 -1.44 -11.03
C GLY A 65 11.60 -1.96 -10.74
N TRP A 66 11.35 -2.26 -9.48
CA TRP A 66 10.05 -2.68 -8.99
C TRP A 66 9.10 -1.50 -8.89
N VAL A 67 7.81 -1.78 -9.05
CA VAL A 67 6.73 -0.80 -8.91
C VAL A 67 5.82 -1.26 -7.77
N GLY A 68 5.63 -0.40 -6.77
CA GLY A 68 4.72 -0.68 -5.66
C GLY A 68 3.40 0.04 -5.86
N VAL A 69 2.30 -0.68 -5.73
CA VAL A 69 0.95 -0.12 -5.82
C VAL A 69 0.21 -0.46 -4.54
N ILE A 70 -0.26 0.56 -3.84
CA ILE A 70 -0.97 0.39 -2.58
C ILE A 70 -2.46 0.35 -2.87
N LEU A 71 -3.10 -0.75 -2.49
CA LEU A 71 -4.54 -0.93 -2.63
C LEU A 71 -5.27 -0.26 -1.45
N PRO A 72 -6.58 -0.02 -1.59
CA PRO A 72 -7.35 0.53 -0.48
C PRO A 72 -7.26 -0.36 0.77
N PRO A 73 -7.19 0.24 1.96
CA PRO A 73 -7.11 -0.55 3.19
C PRO A 73 -8.38 -1.36 3.41
N SER A 74 -8.20 -2.55 3.94
CA SER A 74 -9.32 -3.47 4.20
C SER A 74 -9.37 -3.83 5.67
N PRO A 75 -10.44 -3.44 6.40
CA PRO A 75 -10.64 -3.90 7.77
C PRO A 75 -11.06 -5.37 7.79
N ILE A 76 -10.61 -6.05 8.83
CA ILE A 76 -10.98 -7.45 9.05
C ILE A 76 -12.19 -7.52 9.95
#